data_7370a3fc60705703b905c53e07855415
#
_entry.id   7370a3fc60705703b905c53e07855415
#
_cell.length_a   1.000
_cell.length_b   1.000
_cell.length_c   1.000
_cell.angle_alpha   90.00
_cell.angle_beta   90.00
_cell.angle_gamma   90.00
#
_symmetry.space_group_name_H-M   'P 1'
#
loop_
_entity.id
_entity.type
_entity.pdbx_description
1 polymer ?
#
loop_
_entity_poly.entity_id
_entity_poly.type
_entity_poly.pdbx_seq_one_letter_code
_entity_poly.pdbx_strand_id
1 'polypeptide(L)'
;MKLKNKILTLIAGTLTTFALTSCNDFLDRDPLGQFTEDDAPNALIGGKMYNVYYLMRSYNITAGIPAFMIHMVRSEDSEKGSDAGDGADQADMWDDFQYTASNGTLSAYWGQNYKIIYQCNEILDDLENSGNKDDLENIRTKGEALFFRAYCYFNLVRAWGEVPLVTFKVKEASDANVPKTTADKIYEQIDKDLAEAEKCLPLTWTSEYTGRITWGAARSLHARTYMMRNDWDNMYDASTEVVKSGIYNLNTPVDKVFTVEGENCGESVFELQCESTDALKNSDVIGSQFCQVQGVRGAGDWDLGWGWHMGTTLVGQAFEPGDPRKDASLLYFRRSISDPITPENTNKPYGESPVSTAMGAYFNKKAYTDPALRKEYTNKGFWVNIRLIRYSDVVLMAAEAANEKNIPGEAVDYLEMVRARARGTNTNILPKITTNDQGELREAIRHERRVELGLEPDRFYDLVRWGIASEVLHAAGKVNYQDKNALLPLPQSEIDKSKGVLVQNPDY
;
A
#
# COMPACT_ATOMS: atom_id res chain seq x y z
N MET A 1 -36.63 63.87 -39.87
CA MET A 1 -36.38 62.51 -40.36
C MET A 1 -34.96 62.23 -40.83
N LYS A 2 -34.18 63.25 -41.28
CA LYS A 2 -32.78 63.03 -41.79
C LYS A 2 -31.69 62.86 -40.70
N LEU A 3 -31.95 63.34 -39.50
CA LEU A 3 -30.96 63.24 -38.38
C LEU A 3 -30.95 61.90 -37.68
N LYS A 4 -32.12 61.25 -37.56
CA LYS A 4 -32.25 59.88 -36.93
C LYS A 4 -31.56 58.78 -37.75
N ASN A 5 -31.58 58.92 -39.08
CA ASN A 5 -30.94 57.87 -39.94
C ASN A 5 -29.40 58.03 -39.94
N LYS A 6 -28.83 59.22 -39.71
CA LYS A 6 -27.37 59.35 -39.59
C LYS A 6 -26.82 58.81 -38.26
N ILE A 7 -27.60 58.94 -37.19
CA ILE A 7 -27.21 58.40 -35.86
C ILE A 7 -27.31 56.86 -35.88
N LEU A 8 -28.34 56.27 -36.53
CA LEU A 8 -28.45 54.83 -36.66
C LEU A 8 -27.34 54.21 -37.52
N THR A 9 -26.88 54.89 -38.55
CA THR A 9 -25.78 54.44 -39.41
C THR A 9 -24.43 54.54 -38.71
N LEU A 10 -24.25 55.54 -37.82
CA LEU A 10 -23.03 55.66 -37.02
C LEU A 10 -22.94 54.62 -35.91
N ILE A 11 -24.08 54.31 -35.28
CA ILE A 11 -24.16 53.25 -34.24
C ILE A 11 -23.98 51.84 -34.85
N ALA A 12 -24.54 51.60 -36.05
CA ALA A 12 -24.33 50.35 -36.77
C ALA A 12 -22.88 50.17 -37.25
N GLY A 13 -22.20 51.28 -37.66
CA GLY A 13 -20.80 51.24 -38.06
C GLY A 13 -19.82 51.01 -36.90
N THR A 14 -20.12 51.57 -35.72
CA THR A 14 -19.32 51.37 -34.52
C THR A 14 -19.55 49.97 -33.87
N LEU A 15 -20.74 49.38 -33.97
CA LEU A 15 -20.95 47.98 -33.52
C LEU A 15 -20.28 46.96 -34.43
N THR A 16 -20.17 47.21 -35.74
CA THR A 16 -19.50 46.31 -36.67
C THR A 16 -17.98 46.37 -36.59
N THR A 17 -17.38 47.46 -36.15
CA THR A 17 -15.93 47.54 -35.91
C THR A 17 -15.49 46.93 -34.59
N PHE A 18 -16.37 46.84 -33.60
CA PHE A 18 -16.07 46.11 -32.34
C PHE A 18 -16.26 44.59 -32.45
N ALA A 19 -16.94 44.11 -33.50
CA ALA A 19 -17.15 42.65 -33.70
C ALA A 19 -16.02 41.98 -34.49
N LEU A 20 -14.98 42.69 -34.94
CA LEU A 20 -13.85 42.13 -35.70
C LEU A 20 -12.52 42.13 -34.93
N THR A 21 -12.49 42.62 -33.71
CA THR A 21 -11.41 42.31 -32.74
C THR A 21 -11.88 41.16 -31.86
N SER A 22 -12.26 40.07 -32.47
CA SER A 22 -12.34 38.79 -31.78
C SER A 22 -10.92 38.44 -31.34
N CYS A 23 -10.70 38.49 -30.06
CA CYS A 23 -9.47 38.04 -29.44
C CYS A 23 -9.20 36.57 -29.82
N ASN A 24 -8.41 36.35 -30.86
CA ASN A 24 -7.81 35.02 -31.10
C ASN A 24 -6.99 34.57 -29.88
N ASP A 25 -6.37 35.54 -29.16
CA ASP A 25 -5.61 35.28 -27.94
C ASP A 25 -6.42 34.72 -26.75
N PHE A 26 -7.75 34.75 -26.78
CA PHE A 26 -8.57 34.19 -25.70
C PHE A 26 -8.90 32.69 -25.93
N LEU A 27 -8.86 32.23 -27.18
CA LEU A 27 -9.09 30.84 -27.55
C LEU A 27 -7.79 30.03 -27.69
N ASP A 28 -6.65 30.70 -27.84
CA ASP A 28 -5.31 30.12 -27.90
C ASP A 28 -4.58 30.17 -26.53
N ARG A 29 -5.30 30.28 -25.43
CA ARG A 29 -4.70 30.03 -24.13
C ARG A 29 -4.58 28.53 -23.95
N ASP A 30 -3.33 28.08 -23.90
CA ASP A 30 -3.04 26.77 -23.38
C ASP A 30 -3.78 26.58 -22.05
N PRO A 31 -4.46 25.45 -21.82
CA PRO A 31 -5.19 25.22 -20.59
C PRO A 31 -4.23 25.35 -19.41
N LEU A 32 -4.50 26.29 -18.51
CA LEU A 32 -3.72 26.46 -17.29
C LEU A 32 -3.69 25.14 -16.52
N GLY A 33 -2.51 24.52 -16.46
CA GLY A 33 -2.30 23.21 -15.83
C GLY A 33 -2.13 22.04 -16.82
N GLN A 34 -2.06 22.27 -18.11
CA GLN A 34 -1.53 21.31 -19.09
C GLN A 34 -0.18 21.81 -19.60
N PHE A 35 0.85 20.99 -19.43
CA PHE A 35 2.13 21.20 -20.09
C PHE A 35 2.03 20.66 -21.53
N THR A 36 2.46 21.44 -22.49
CA THR A 36 2.63 21.01 -23.89
C THR A 36 4.01 20.40 -24.07
N GLU A 37 4.21 19.55 -25.09
CA GLU A 37 5.50 18.93 -25.39
C GLU A 37 6.64 19.97 -25.60
N ASP A 38 6.30 21.21 -25.95
CA ASP A 38 7.24 22.31 -26.18
C ASP A 38 7.63 23.05 -24.89
N ASP A 39 6.85 22.94 -23.81
CA ASP A 39 7.03 23.77 -22.60
C ASP A 39 8.16 23.31 -21.66
N ALA A 40 8.49 22.08 -21.61
CA ALA A 40 9.72 21.44 -21.08
C ALA A 40 9.54 19.92 -21.13
N PRO A 41 10.27 19.18 -21.95
CA PRO A 41 10.17 17.72 -22.05
C PRO A 41 10.34 16.99 -20.71
N ASN A 42 11.21 17.53 -19.83
CA ASN A 42 11.45 16.97 -18.49
C ASN A 42 10.29 17.23 -17.52
N ALA A 43 9.57 18.34 -17.63
CA ALA A 43 8.41 18.63 -16.77
C ALA A 43 7.25 17.68 -17.10
N LEU A 44 7.08 17.29 -18.35
CA LEU A 44 6.06 16.31 -18.77
C LEU A 44 6.35 14.92 -18.19
N ILE A 45 7.61 14.47 -18.24
CA ILE A 45 8.03 13.17 -17.67
C ILE A 45 7.85 13.17 -16.15
N GLY A 46 8.27 14.25 -15.46
CA GLY A 46 8.04 14.44 -14.03
C GLY A 46 6.56 14.42 -13.67
N GLY A 47 5.71 15.08 -14.47
CA GLY A 47 4.25 15.04 -14.30
C GLY A 47 3.65 13.64 -14.42
N LYS A 48 4.13 12.81 -15.36
CA LYS A 48 3.75 11.39 -15.47
C LYS A 48 4.17 10.60 -14.22
N MET A 49 5.34 10.89 -13.64
CA MET A 49 5.80 10.22 -12.42
C MET A 49 4.91 10.57 -11.21
N TYR A 50 4.51 11.83 -11.05
CA TYR A 50 3.55 12.21 -10.00
C TYR A 50 2.20 11.52 -10.18
N ASN A 51 1.76 11.29 -11.42
CA ASN A 51 0.55 10.49 -11.68
C ASN A 51 0.71 9.04 -11.22
N VAL A 52 1.90 8.44 -11.29
CA VAL A 52 2.15 7.10 -10.72
C VAL A 52 1.95 7.10 -9.20
N TYR A 53 2.49 8.10 -8.48
CA TYR A 53 2.24 8.24 -7.04
C TYR A 53 0.76 8.44 -6.71
N TYR A 54 0.03 9.23 -7.52
CA TYR A 54 -1.43 9.36 -7.38
C TYR A 54 -2.14 8.03 -7.57
N LEU A 55 -1.81 7.29 -8.63
CA LEU A 55 -2.40 5.97 -8.88
C LEU A 55 -2.12 4.98 -7.76
N MET A 56 -0.93 5.04 -7.13
CA MET A 56 -0.57 4.22 -5.98
C MET A 56 -1.40 4.51 -4.73
N ARG A 57 -1.92 5.73 -4.54
CA ARG A 57 -2.82 6.07 -3.43
C ARG A 57 -4.27 5.65 -3.67
N SER A 58 -4.61 5.24 -4.89
CA SER A 58 -6.00 5.02 -5.28
C SER A 58 -6.63 3.82 -4.56
N TYR A 59 -7.96 3.84 -4.53
CA TYR A 59 -8.80 2.82 -3.90
C TYR A 59 -8.46 1.39 -4.31
N ASN A 60 -8.19 1.16 -5.60
CA ASN A 60 -8.03 -0.18 -6.15
C ASN A 60 -6.66 -0.82 -5.90
N ILE A 61 -5.66 -0.12 -5.34
CA ILE A 61 -4.30 -0.64 -5.18
C ILE A 61 -3.80 -0.66 -3.73
N THR A 62 -4.04 0.39 -2.94
CA THR A 62 -3.54 0.45 -1.55
C THR A 62 -4.62 0.85 -0.55
N ALA A 63 -5.63 1.63 -0.96
CA ALA A 63 -6.50 2.34 -0.05
C ALA A 63 -7.88 1.71 0.14
N GLY A 64 -8.22 0.67 -0.59
CA GLY A 64 -9.58 0.16 -0.60
C GLY A 64 -9.74 -1.35 -0.53
N ILE A 65 -10.98 -1.75 -0.60
CA ILE A 65 -11.42 -3.14 -0.48
C ILE A 65 -10.60 -4.11 -1.35
N PRO A 66 -10.25 -3.81 -2.63
CA PRO A 66 -9.48 -4.76 -3.41
C PRO A 66 -8.17 -5.18 -2.79
N ALA A 67 -7.38 -4.23 -2.27
CA ALA A 67 -6.12 -4.53 -1.60
C ALA A 67 -6.34 -5.29 -0.28
N PHE A 68 -7.33 -4.88 0.52
CA PHE A 68 -7.59 -5.48 1.82
C PHE A 68 -8.07 -6.93 1.69
N MET A 69 -8.96 -7.23 0.77
CA MET A 69 -9.43 -8.60 0.52
C MET A 69 -8.28 -9.48 0.05
N ILE A 70 -7.48 -9.02 -0.91
CA ILE A 70 -6.40 -9.82 -1.51
C ILE A 70 -5.23 -10.04 -0.53
N HIS A 71 -4.84 -9.04 0.24
CA HIS A 71 -3.60 -9.10 1.02
C HIS A 71 -3.79 -9.31 2.52
N MET A 72 -4.95 -8.92 3.09
CA MET A 72 -5.12 -8.87 4.54
C MET A 72 -6.17 -9.87 5.04
N VAL A 73 -7.37 -9.91 4.45
CA VAL A 73 -8.50 -10.69 4.96
C VAL A 73 -8.30 -12.19 4.84
N ARG A 74 -7.45 -12.66 3.96
CA ARG A 74 -7.14 -14.08 3.77
C ARG A 74 -6.34 -14.73 4.91
N SER A 75 -5.96 -13.99 5.96
CA SER A 75 -5.26 -14.54 7.13
C SER A 75 -6.21 -14.87 8.29
N GLU A 76 -5.68 -15.56 9.30
CA GLU A 76 -6.40 -15.83 10.55
C GLU A 76 -6.57 -14.59 11.42
N ASP A 77 -5.75 -13.58 11.21
CA ASP A 77 -5.68 -12.36 12.01
C ASP A 77 -6.72 -11.31 11.62
N SER A 78 -7.33 -11.48 10.44
CA SER A 78 -8.22 -10.48 9.87
C SER A 78 -9.51 -11.09 9.31
N GLU A 79 -10.55 -10.28 9.31
CA GLU A 79 -11.88 -10.58 8.74
C GLU A 79 -12.40 -9.38 7.94
N LYS A 80 -13.40 -9.61 7.09
CA LYS A 80 -14.02 -8.58 6.26
C LYS A 80 -14.44 -7.36 7.08
N GLY A 81 -15.11 -7.58 8.21
CA GLY A 81 -15.72 -6.50 8.99
C GLY A 81 -16.97 -5.92 8.32
N SER A 82 -17.29 -4.66 8.62
CA SER A 82 -18.48 -3.95 8.17
C SER A 82 -19.80 -4.67 8.57
N ASP A 83 -20.96 -4.26 8.02
CA ASP A 83 -22.22 -4.96 8.24
C ASP A 83 -22.31 -6.21 7.35
N ALA A 84 -23.04 -7.23 7.83
CA ALA A 84 -23.22 -8.49 7.12
C ALA A 84 -23.82 -8.34 5.70
N GLY A 85 -24.62 -7.28 5.47
CA GLY A 85 -25.20 -6.99 4.17
C GLY A 85 -24.30 -6.24 3.20
N ASP A 86 -23.17 -5.69 3.68
CA ASP A 86 -22.28 -4.89 2.85
C ASP A 86 -21.41 -5.78 1.96
N GLY A 87 -21.61 -5.69 0.66
CA GLY A 87 -20.84 -6.46 -0.31
C GLY A 87 -20.86 -7.97 -0.09
N ALA A 88 -21.93 -8.51 0.50
CA ALA A 88 -22.04 -9.92 0.88
C ALA A 88 -21.78 -10.89 -0.27
N ASP A 89 -22.15 -10.51 -1.49
CA ASP A 89 -21.93 -11.28 -2.71
C ASP A 89 -20.48 -11.20 -3.23
N GLN A 90 -19.66 -10.29 -2.72
CA GLN A 90 -18.30 -10.08 -3.19
C GLN A 90 -17.24 -10.15 -2.08
N ALA A 91 -17.53 -9.67 -0.89
CA ALA A 91 -16.54 -9.51 0.17
C ALA A 91 -16.56 -10.64 1.21
N ASP A 92 -17.73 -11.17 1.59
CA ASP A 92 -17.83 -12.31 2.52
C ASP A 92 -17.12 -13.56 2.01
N MET A 93 -17.08 -13.73 0.67
CA MET A 93 -16.39 -14.83 0.02
C MET A 93 -14.88 -14.87 0.29
N TRP A 94 -14.27 -13.76 0.69
CA TRP A 94 -12.83 -13.68 0.95
C TRP A 94 -12.45 -14.26 2.31
N ASP A 95 -13.33 -14.11 3.30
CA ASP A 95 -13.09 -14.64 4.65
C ASP A 95 -13.02 -16.16 4.69
N ASP A 96 -13.78 -16.82 3.82
CA ASP A 96 -13.88 -18.28 3.78
C ASP A 96 -13.39 -18.92 2.47
N PHE A 97 -12.68 -18.17 1.63
CA PHE A 97 -12.06 -18.65 0.39
C PHE A 97 -13.04 -19.15 -0.69
N GLN A 98 -14.28 -18.64 -0.72
CA GLN A 98 -15.29 -19.01 -1.72
C GLN A 98 -15.38 -18.05 -2.93
N TYR A 99 -14.41 -17.16 -3.10
CA TYR A 99 -14.36 -16.25 -4.24
C TYR A 99 -14.14 -17.00 -5.57
N THR A 100 -14.72 -16.45 -6.65
CA THR A 100 -14.62 -17.00 -7.99
C THR A 100 -13.88 -16.03 -8.92
N ALA A 101 -13.48 -16.51 -10.11
CA ALA A 101 -12.82 -15.69 -11.15
C ALA A 101 -13.63 -14.46 -11.58
N SER A 102 -14.96 -14.48 -11.38
CA SER A 102 -15.86 -13.37 -11.71
C SER A 102 -15.93 -12.29 -10.61
N ASN A 103 -15.25 -12.46 -9.45
CA ASN A 103 -15.27 -11.48 -8.39
C ASN A 103 -14.65 -10.15 -8.86
N GLY A 104 -15.41 -9.04 -8.75
CA GLY A 104 -15.00 -7.72 -9.24
C GLY A 104 -13.74 -7.16 -8.57
N THR A 105 -13.46 -7.58 -7.34
CA THR A 105 -12.25 -7.22 -6.58
C THR A 105 -10.98 -7.66 -7.30
N LEU A 106 -10.98 -8.87 -7.89
CA LEU A 106 -9.86 -9.40 -8.67
C LEU A 106 -9.55 -8.50 -9.86
N SER A 107 -10.58 -8.18 -10.66
CA SER A 107 -10.43 -7.34 -11.87
C SER A 107 -9.97 -5.92 -11.52
N ALA A 108 -10.50 -5.34 -10.43
CA ALA A 108 -10.15 -3.99 -10.00
C ALA A 108 -8.67 -3.91 -9.60
N TYR A 109 -8.20 -4.84 -8.78
CA TYR A 109 -6.81 -4.86 -8.32
C TYR A 109 -5.83 -5.19 -9.47
N TRP A 110 -6.14 -6.20 -10.27
CA TRP A 110 -5.37 -6.57 -11.46
C TRP A 110 -5.22 -5.39 -12.42
N GLY A 111 -6.34 -4.79 -12.82
CA GLY A 111 -6.34 -3.68 -13.76
C GLY A 111 -5.58 -2.46 -13.27
N GLN A 112 -5.62 -2.17 -11.95
CA GLN A 112 -4.87 -1.05 -11.40
C GLN A 112 -3.35 -1.29 -11.40
N ASN A 113 -2.88 -2.51 -11.08
CA ASN A 113 -1.47 -2.85 -11.19
C ASN A 113 -0.97 -2.68 -12.64
N TYR A 114 -1.69 -3.21 -13.63
CA TYR A 114 -1.32 -3.05 -15.04
C TYR A 114 -1.39 -1.60 -15.55
N LYS A 115 -2.33 -0.79 -15.03
CA LYS A 115 -2.38 0.64 -15.32
C LYS A 115 -1.12 1.37 -14.87
N ILE A 116 -0.61 1.03 -13.68
CA ILE A 116 0.63 1.60 -13.16
C ILE A 116 1.85 1.10 -13.96
N ILE A 117 1.90 -0.21 -14.26
CA ILE A 117 2.95 -0.79 -15.12
C ILE A 117 2.99 -0.08 -16.49
N TYR A 118 1.82 0.16 -17.11
CA TYR A 118 1.73 0.89 -18.37
C TYR A 118 2.33 2.30 -18.25
N GLN A 119 1.96 3.06 -17.22
CA GLN A 119 2.53 4.40 -17.00
C GLN A 119 4.05 4.35 -16.76
N CYS A 120 4.55 3.37 -16.02
CA CYS A 120 6.00 3.18 -15.83
C CYS A 120 6.70 2.87 -17.16
N ASN A 121 6.11 2.01 -18.00
CA ASN A 121 6.67 1.69 -19.31
C ASN A 121 6.69 2.90 -20.24
N GLU A 122 5.65 3.75 -20.21
CA GLU A 122 5.66 5.02 -20.95
C GLU A 122 6.77 5.95 -20.50
N ILE A 123 6.92 6.13 -19.18
CA ILE A 123 8.00 6.97 -18.62
C ILE A 123 9.38 6.45 -19.04
N LEU A 124 9.60 5.13 -18.95
CA LEU A 124 10.86 4.52 -19.31
C LEU A 124 11.17 4.65 -20.82
N ASP A 125 10.16 4.49 -21.68
CA ASP A 125 10.27 4.70 -23.14
C ASP A 125 10.58 6.18 -23.46
N ASP A 126 9.86 7.12 -22.85
CA ASP A 126 10.06 8.56 -23.04
C ASP A 126 11.47 8.99 -22.58
N LEU A 127 11.96 8.47 -21.45
CA LEU A 127 13.33 8.72 -20.94
C LEU A 127 14.39 8.18 -21.87
N GLU A 128 14.23 6.96 -22.40
CA GLU A 128 15.21 6.37 -23.33
C GLU A 128 15.31 7.17 -24.63
N ASN A 129 14.19 7.73 -25.08
CA ASN A 129 14.12 8.55 -26.29
C ASN A 129 14.40 10.04 -26.02
N SER A 130 14.59 10.46 -24.77
CA SER A 130 14.92 11.83 -24.41
C SER A 130 16.37 12.19 -24.72
N GLY A 131 16.59 13.41 -25.23
CA GLY A 131 17.93 13.97 -25.37
C GLY A 131 18.66 14.22 -24.04
N ASN A 132 17.96 14.21 -22.92
CA ASN A 132 18.43 14.56 -21.58
C ASN A 132 18.39 13.36 -20.61
N LYS A 133 18.45 12.13 -21.10
CA LYS A 133 18.34 10.91 -20.28
C LYS A 133 19.40 10.81 -19.17
N ASP A 134 20.54 11.46 -19.35
CA ASP A 134 21.64 11.49 -18.38
C ASP A 134 21.53 12.60 -17.33
N ASP A 135 20.51 13.45 -17.41
CA ASP A 135 20.23 14.44 -16.39
C ASP A 135 19.85 13.75 -15.07
N LEU A 136 20.36 14.28 -13.95
CA LEU A 136 20.21 13.66 -12.64
C LEU A 136 18.73 13.44 -12.27
N GLU A 137 17.83 14.37 -12.61
CA GLU A 137 16.39 14.21 -12.33
C GLU A 137 15.79 13.08 -13.18
N ASN A 138 16.18 12.95 -14.43
CA ASN A 138 15.72 11.87 -15.31
C ASN A 138 16.26 10.50 -14.86
N ILE A 139 17.51 10.43 -14.39
CA ILE A 139 18.06 9.22 -13.77
C ILE A 139 17.23 8.81 -12.55
N ARG A 140 16.89 9.77 -11.68
CA ARG A 140 16.05 9.53 -10.49
C ARG A 140 14.63 9.09 -10.86
N THR A 141 14.00 9.76 -11.82
CA THR A 141 12.67 9.40 -12.34
C THR A 141 12.67 8.00 -12.97
N LYS A 142 13.73 7.61 -13.66
CA LYS A 142 13.94 6.23 -14.13
C LYS A 142 13.92 5.24 -12.96
N GLY A 143 14.67 5.55 -11.90
CA GLY A 143 14.73 4.71 -10.69
C GLY A 143 13.35 4.53 -10.04
N GLU A 144 12.57 5.61 -9.93
CA GLU A 144 11.20 5.55 -9.39
C GLU A 144 10.26 4.72 -10.28
N ALA A 145 10.31 4.91 -11.59
CA ALA A 145 9.47 4.15 -12.53
C ALA A 145 9.80 2.65 -12.49
N LEU A 146 11.08 2.28 -12.40
CA LEU A 146 11.52 0.90 -12.23
C LEU A 146 11.06 0.31 -10.90
N PHE A 147 11.16 1.06 -9.81
CA PHE A 147 10.65 0.64 -8.50
C PHE A 147 9.15 0.33 -8.55
N PHE A 148 8.32 1.23 -9.07
CA PHE A 148 6.88 1.01 -9.11
C PHE A 148 6.47 -0.09 -10.07
N ARG A 149 7.17 -0.28 -11.18
CA ARG A 149 6.96 -1.42 -12.06
C ARG A 149 7.25 -2.74 -11.35
N ALA A 150 8.38 -2.81 -10.66
CA ALA A 150 8.74 -3.97 -9.84
C ALA A 150 7.74 -4.21 -8.71
N TYR A 151 7.30 -3.17 -8.01
CA TYR A 151 6.29 -3.26 -6.96
C TYR A 151 4.97 -3.85 -7.47
N CYS A 152 4.48 -3.38 -8.63
CA CYS A 152 3.25 -3.90 -9.22
C CYS A 152 3.42 -5.35 -9.70
N TYR A 153 4.54 -5.71 -10.31
CA TYR A 153 4.81 -7.10 -10.67
C TYR A 153 4.96 -8.00 -9.44
N PHE A 154 5.55 -7.52 -8.36
CA PHE A 154 5.60 -8.25 -7.08
C PHE A 154 4.19 -8.49 -6.52
N ASN A 155 3.31 -7.50 -6.55
CA ASN A 155 1.90 -7.68 -6.17
C ASN A 155 1.20 -8.73 -7.03
N LEU A 156 1.42 -8.70 -8.34
CA LEU A 156 0.81 -9.64 -9.28
C LEU A 156 1.35 -11.06 -9.10
N VAL A 157 2.67 -11.24 -9.05
CA VAL A 157 3.27 -12.57 -8.97
C VAL A 157 2.96 -13.28 -7.67
N ARG A 158 2.98 -12.58 -6.53
CA ARG A 158 2.64 -13.20 -5.23
C ARG A 158 1.16 -13.55 -5.10
N ALA A 159 0.27 -12.83 -5.83
CA ALA A 159 -1.15 -13.07 -5.77
C ALA A 159 -1.64 -14.09 -6.82
N TRP A 160 -1.09 -14.11 -8.04
CA TRP A 160 -1.53 -14.94 -9.15
C TRP A 160 -0.51 -15.94 -9.70
N GLY A 161 0.75 -15.83 -9.28
CA GLY A 161 1.83 -16.64 -9.84
C GLY A 161 2.20 -16.17 -11.24
N GLU A 162 1.83 -16.93 -12.25
CA GLU A 162 2.07 -16.60 -13.65
C GLU A 162 1.13 -15.50 -14.15
N VAL A 163 1.69 -14.42 -14.70
CA VAL A 163 0.94 -13.28 -15.26
C VAL A 163 1.61 -12.76 -16.54
N PRO A 164 0.93 -12.01 -17.40
CA PRO A 164 1.54 -11.35 -18.54
C PRO A 164 2.69 -10.41 -18.15
N LEU A 165 3.87 -10.56 -18.76
CA LEU A 165 5.02 -9.69 -18.54
C LEU A 165 5.13 -8.66 -19.68
N VAL A 166 4.71 -7.41 -19.42
CA VAL A 166 4.75 -6.30 -20.36
C VAL A 166 5.75 -5.26 -19.87
N THR A 167 6.92 -5.18 -20.52
CA THR A 167 8.03 -4.28 -20.13
C THR A 167 8.31 -3.22 -21.19
N PHE A 168 7.39 -2.99 -22.09
CA PHE A 168 7.48 -2.08 -23.21
C PHE A 168 6.26 -1.16 -23.28
N LYS A 169 6.39 -0.04 -23.98
CA LYS A 169 5.28 0.87 -24.24
C LYS A 169 4.29 0.23 -25.20
N VAL A 170 3.05 0.06 -24.76
CA VAL A 170 1.95 -0.48 -25.57
C VAL A 170 1.50 0.60 -26.56
N LYS A 171 1.57 0.30 -27.86
CA LYS A 171 1.13 1.21 -28.94
C LYS A 171 -0.28 0.88 -29.41
N GLU A 172 -0.61 -0.40 -29.44
CA GLU A 172 -1.93 -0.90 -29.83
C GLU A 172 -2.43 -1.93 -28.80
N ALA A 173 -3.74 -2.07 -28.65
CA ALA A 173 -4.32 -3.02 -27.68
C ALA A 173 -3.86 -4.47 -27.90
N SER A 174 -3.53 -4.84 -29.14
CA SER A 174 -2.97 -6.16 -29.50
C SER A 174 -1.60 -6.42 -28.87
N ASP A 175 -0.78 -5.38 -28.66
CA ASP A 175 0.57 -5.52 -28.12
C ASP A 175 0.54 -6.00 -26.67
N ALA A 176 -0.49 -5.60 -25.90
CA ALA A 176 -0.67 -6.01 -24.52
C ALA A 176 -1.30 -7.41 -24.38
N ASN A 177 -1.76 -8.03 -25.45
CA ASN A 177 -2.38 -9.36 -25.42
C ASN A 177 -1.32 -10.46 -25.47
N VAL A 178 -0.49 -10.54 -24.42
CA VAL A 178 0.59 -11.52 -24.31
C VAL A 178 0.22 -12.66 -23.36
N PRO A 179 0.76 -13.88 -23.57
CA PRO A 179 0.50 -15.00 -22.67
C PRO A 179 1.11 -14.77 -21.27
N LYS A 180 0.70 -15.59 -20.32
CA LYS A 180 1.33 -15.64 -19.00
C LYS A 180 2.81 -15.99 -19.13
N THR A 181 3.62 -15.36 -18.28
CA THR A 181 5.04 -15.65 -18.10
C THR A 181 5.21 -16.36 -16.76
N THR A 182 6.16 -17.30 -16.66
CA THR A 182 6.44 -18.04 -15.44
C THR A 182 6.82 -17.10 -14.29
N ALA A 183 6.47 -17.47 -13.06
CA ALA A 183 6.79 -16.68 -11.87
C ALA A 183 8.30 -16.37 -11.77
N ASP A 184 9.18 -17.33 -12.08
CA ASP A 184 10.63 -17.14 -12.05
C ASP A 184 11.08 -16.00 -12.97
N LYS A 185 10.56 -15.97 -14.21
CA LYS A 185 10.90 -14.90 -15.16
C LYS A 185 10.35 -13.52 -14.75
N ILE A 186 9.22 -13.52 -14.04
CA ILE A 186 8.68 -12.27 -13.49
C ILE A 186 9.60 -11.80 -12.36
N TYR A 187 10.05 -12.68 -11.49
CA TYR A 187 11.03 -12.34 -10.46
C TYR A 187 12.38 -11.91 -11.04
N GLU A 188 12.87 -12.55 -12.10
CA GLU A 188 14.07 -12.08 -12.82
C GLU A 188 13.91 -10.64 -13.33
N GLN A 189 12.73 -10.27 -13.83
CA GLN A 189 12.46 -8.89 -14.26
C GLN A 189 12.37 -7.94 -13.06
N ILE A 190 11.75 -8.34 -11.96
CA ILE A 190 11.70 -7.57 -10.72
C ILE A 190 13.11 -7.29 -10.21
N ASP A 191 13.95 -8.32 -10.14
CA ASP A 191 15.35 -8.19 -9.69
C ASP A 191 16.13 -7.24 -10.60
N LYS A 192 15.95 -7.33 -11.92
CA LYS A 192 16.57 -6.41 -12.88
C LYS A 192 16.11 -4.96 -12.67
N ASP A 193 14.83 -4.75 -12.48
CA ASP A 193 14.28 -3.42 -12.28
C ASP A 193 14.77 -2.81 -10.96
N LEU A 194 14.75 -3.58 -9.87
CA LEU A 194 15.19 -3.10 -8.55
C LEU A 194 16.71 -2.87 -8.50
N ALA A 195 17.51 -3.76 -9.06
CA ALA A 195 18.96 -3.57 -9.13
C ALA A 195 19.38 -2.32 -9.93
N GLU A 196 18.61 -1.95 -10.94
CA GLU A 196 18.85 -0.71 -11.68
C GLU A 196 18.29 0.50 -10.92
N ALA A 197 17.11 0.38 -10.28
CA ALA A 197 16.52 1.42 -9.45
C ALA A 197 17.46 1.82 -8.30
N GLU A 198 18.08 0.84 -7.63
CA GLU A 198 19.07 1.06 -6.56
C GLU A 198 20.25 1.93 -6.99
N LYS A 199 20.69 1.86 -8.26
CA LYS A 199 21.77 2.71 -8.80
C LYS A 199 21.30 4.13 -9.11
N CYS A 200 20.02 4.28 -9.47
CA CYS A 200 19.44 5.55 -9.90
C CYS A 200 18.97 6.42 -8.74
N LEU A 201 18.56 5.80 -7.63
CA LEU A 201 17.87 6.47 -6.53
C LEU A 201 18.84 7.04 -5.48
N PRO A 202 18.54 8.20 -4.91
CA PRO A 202 19.35 8.78 -3.84
C PRO A 202 19.15 8.03 -2.51
N LEU A 203 20.12 8.15 -1.62
CA LEU A 203 19.99 7.64 -0.24
C LEU A 203 18.87 8.36 0.52
N THR A 204 18.78 9.68 0.35
CA THR A 204 17.76 10.54 0.96
C THR A 204 17.39 11.66 0.00
N TRP A 205 16.20 12.23 0.18
CA TRP A 205 15.75 13.42 -0.51
C TRP A 205 15.83 14.64 0.40
N THR A 206 15.86 15.84 -0.20
CA THR A 206 15.63 17.08 0.54
C THR A 206 14.16 17.14 1.01
N SER A 207 13.87 17.97 2.01
CA SER A 207 12.52 18.09 2.58
C SER A 207 11.42 18.43 1.55
N GLU A 208 11.78 19.13 0.47
CA GLU A 208 10.87 19.47 -0.63
C GLU A 208 10.35 18.23 -1.38
N TYR A 209 11.15 17.15 -1.40
CA TYR A 209 10.85 15.91 -2.12
C TYR A 209 10.60 14.74 -1.17
N THR A 210 10.20 15.01 0.08
CA THR A 210 9.82 13.99 1.05
C THR A 210 8.75 13.07 0.46
N GLY A 211 8.92 11.75 0.62
CA GLY A 211 8.00 10.73 0.12
C GLY A 211 8.32 10.20 -1.27
N ARG A 212 9.30 10.76 -2.00
CA ARG A 212 9.83 10.12 -3.22
C ARG A 212 10.65 8.88 -2.85
N ILE A 213 10.68 7.92 -3.78
CA ILE A 213 11.40 6.66 -3.58
C ILE A 213 12.89 6.90 -3.36
N THR A 214 13.43 6.22 -2.34
CA THR A 214 14.86 6.22 -2.00
C THR A 214 15.52 4.90 -2.37
N TRP A 215 16.86 4.88 -2.38
CA TRP A 215 17.65 3.65 -2.46
C TRP A 215 17.18 2.61 -1.42
N GLY A 216 16.97 3.05 -0.16
CA GLY A 216 16.54 2.15 0.92
C GLY A 216 15.16 1.54 0.68
N ALA A 217 14.25 2.27 0.04
CA ALA A 217 12.94 1.73 -0.34
C ALA A 217 13.10 0.63 -1.41
N ALA A 218 13.93 0.86 -2.45
CA ALA A 218 14.18 -0.13 -3.50
C ALA A 218 14.88 -1.37 -2.93
N ARG A 219 15.91 -1.19 -2.11
CA ARG A 219 16.66 -2.29 -1.49
C ARG A 219 15.80 -3.11 -0.52
N SER A 220 14.90 -2.46 0.22
CA SER A 220 13.95 -3.14 1.13
C SER A 220 12.89 -3.92 0.37
N LEU A 221 12.37 -3.38 -0.73
CA LEU A 221 11.45 -4.12 -1.59
C LEU A 221 12.15 -5.35 -2.19
N HIS A 222 13.40 -5.21 -2.60
CA HIS A 222 14.22 -6.31 -3.13
C HIS A 222 14.39 -7.42 -2.08
N ALA A 223 14.72 -7.06 -0.81
CA ALA A 223 14.76 -8.02 0.29
C ALA A 223 13.41 -8.76 0.46
N ARG A 224 12.29 -8.04 0.36
CA ARG A 224 10.94 -8.64 0.47
C ARG A 224 10.64 -9.60 -0.68
N THR A 225 11.12 -9.32 -1.90
CA THR A 225 10.97 -10.25 -3.02
C THR A 225 11.80 -11.52 -2.86
N TYR A 226 13.01 -11.41 -2.30
CA TYR A 226 13.83 -12.56 -1.93
C TYR A 226 13.21 -13.39 -0.81
N MET A 227 12.60 -12.74 0.20
CA MET A 227 11.85 -13.39 1.28
C MET A 227 10.76 -14.32 0.73
N MET A 228 9.99 -13.87 -0.27
CA MET A 228 8.92 -14.66 -0.88
C MET A 228 9.42 -15.90 -1.62
N ARG A 229 10.68 -15.92 -2.02
CA ARG A 229 11.33 -17.05 -2.72
C ARG A 229 12.18 -17.93 -1.80
N ASN A 230 12.26 -17.59 -0.50
CA ASN A 230 13.18 -18.20 0.45
C ASN A 230 14.65 -18.13 0.00
N ASP A 231 15.01 -17.07 -0.72
CA ASP A 231 16.38 -16.77 -1.13
C ASP A 231 17.11 -16.06 0.01
N TRP A 232 17.55 -16.88 0.96
CA TRP A 232 18.09 -16.39 2.23
C TRP A 232 19.40 -15.61 2.08
N ASP A 233 20.23 -15.95 1.09
CA ASP A 233 21.48 -15.27 0.84
C ASP A 233 21.25 -13.83 0.38
N ASN A 234 20.47 -13.65 -0.68
CA ASN A 234 20.16 -12.34 -1.22
C ASN A 234 19.27 -11.51 -0.27
N MET A 235 18.34 -12.16 0.46
CA MET A 235 17.53 -11.51 1.49
C MET A 235 18.39 -10.97 2.62
N TYR A 236 19.37 -11.75 3.10
CA TYR A 236 20.31 -11.33 4.13
C TYR A 236 21.10 -10.12 3.67
N ASP A 237 21.73 -10.21 2.49
CA ASP A 237 22.55 -9.12 1.95
C ASP A 237 21.72 -7.83 1.80
N ALA A 238 20.53 -7.92 1.21
CA ALA A 238 19.68 -6.76 0.97
C ALA A 238 19.17 -6.12 2.26
N SER A 239 18.65 -6.92 3.19
CA SER A 239 18.09 -6.39 4.43
C SER A 239 19.18 -5.84 5.38
N THR A 240 20.30 -6.56 5.52
CA THR A 240 21.40 -6.12 6.40
C THR A 240 22.10 -4.87 5.87
N GLU A 241 22.19 -4.69 4.56
CA GLU A 241 22.73 -3.46 3.97
C GLU A 241 21.88 -2.24 4.33
N VAL A 242 20.54 -2.36 4.26
CA VAL A 242 19.65 -1.28 4.72
C VAL A 242 19.82 -1.04 6.22
N VAL A 243 19.90 -2.09 7.04
CA VAL A 243 20.10 -1.95 8.49
C VAL A 243 21.43 -1.26 8.80
N LYS A 244 22.52 -1.68 8.15
CA LYS A 244 23.88 -1.14 8.35
C LYS A 244 24.06 0.26 7.76
N SER A 245 23.18 0.72 6.88
CA SER A 245 23.24 2.08 6.31
C SER A 245 23.13 3.19 7.34
N GLY A 246 22.47 2.92 8.48
CA GLY A 246 22.22 3.90 9.53
C GLY A 246 21.24 5.02 9.16
N ILE A 247 20.59 4.92 8.00
CA ILE A 247 19.61 5.91 7.52
C ILE A 247 18.31 5.82 8.32
N TYR A 248 17.91 4.60 8.66
CA TYR A 248 16.66 4.30 9.37
C TYR A 248 16.91 3.88 10.81
N ASN A 249 15.91 4.03 11.68
CA ASN A 249 16.00 3.64 13.09
C ASN A 249 14.63 3.32 13.68
N LEU A 250 14.62 2.69 14.87
CA LEU A 250 13.41 2.35 15.65
C LEU A 250 13.21 3.28 16.86
N ASN A 251 13.62 4.54 16.78
CA ASN A 251 13.52 5.48 17.90
C ASN A 251 12.10 6.01 18.14
N THR A 252 11.23 5.93 17.13
CA THR A 252 9.84 6.34 17.27
C THR A 252 9.08 5.31 18.12
N PRO A 253 8.40 5.74 19.21
CA PRO A 253 7.58 4.85 20.02
C PRO A 253 6.50 4.17 19.16
N VAL A 254 6.22 2.89 19.47
CA VAL A 254 5.31 2.06 18.65
C VAL A 254 3.91 2.66 18.52
N ASP A 255 3.40 3.32 19.55
CA ASP A 255 2.10 3.98 19.57
C ASP A 255 2.05 5.27 18.73
N LYS A 256 3.20 5.77 18.29
CA LYS A 256 3.33 6.98 17.45
C LYS A 256 3.56 6.69 15.97
N VAL A 257 4.07 5.52 15.62
CA VAL A 257 4.44 5.17 14.23
C VAL A 257 3.31 5.40 13.23
N PHE A 258 2.06 5.12 13.62
CA PHE A 258 0.88 5.24 12.76
C PHE A 258 0.05 6.50 13.00
N THR A 259 0.59 7.48 13.71
CA THR A 259 -0.01 8.81 13.88
C THR A 259 0.60 9.81 12.91
N VAL A 260 0.02 11.01 12.80
CA VAL A 260 0.59 12.11 12.02
C VAL A 260 1.99 12.51 12.54
N GLU A 261 2.21 12.45 13.87
CA GLU A 261 3.54 12.69 14.46
C GLU A 261 4.61 11.69 14.01
N GLY A 262 4.19 10.47 13.64
CA GLY A 262 5.06 9.41 13.16
C GLY A 262 5.24 9.39 11.64
N GLU A 263 4.61 10.30 10.90
CA GLU A 263 4.79 10.37 9.45
C GLU A 263 6.23 10.75 9.09
N ASN A 264 6.77 10.03 8.12
CA ASN A 264 8.15 10.23 7.66
C ASN A 264 9.20 10.15 8.79
N CYS A 265 8.90 9.42 9.87
CA CYS A 265 9.84 9.20 10.97
C CYS A 265 11.01 8.27 10.57
N GLY A 266 11.95 8.06 11.49
CA GLY A 266 13.10 7.19 11.24
C GLY A 266 12.78 5.74 10.89
N GLU A 267 11.56 5.28 11.18
CA GLU A 267 11.06 3.95 10.81
C GLU A 267 10.44 3.90 9.40
N SER A 268 10.14 5.06 8.81
CA SER A 268 9.52 5.14 7.49
C SER A 268 10.55 4.89 6.39
N VAL A 269 10.48 3.73 5.76
CA VAL A 269 11.29 3.43 4.58
C VAL A 269 10.58 3.90 3.32
N PHE A 270 9.27 3.67 3.23
CA PHE A 270 8.43 4.22 2.18
C PHE A 270 6.99 4.45 2.65
N GLU A 271 6.53 5.69 2.51
CA GLU A 271 5.15 6.10 2.73
C GLU A 271 4.59 6.83 1.52
N LEU A 272 3.36 6.50 1.15
CA LEU A 272 2.61 7.32 0.19
C LEU A 272 2.10 8.56 0.92
N GLN A 273 2.53 9.72 0.46
CA GLN A 273 2.16 11.00 1.06
C GLN A 273 0.72 11.34 0.75
N CYS A 274 -0.03 11.71 1.78
CA CYS A 274 -1.43 12.12 1.71
C CYS A 274 -1.61 13.48 2.36
N GLU A 275 -2.55 14.25 1.86
CA GLU A 275 -2.85 15.58 2.36
C GLU A 275 -4.36 15.85 2.29
N SER A 276 -4.82 16.85 3.03
CA SER A 276 -6.14 17.44 2.93
C SER A 276 -6.03 18.97 3.02
N THR A 277 -6.71 19.67 2.15
CA THR A 277 -6.80 21.11 2.15
C THR A 277 -8.26 21.57 2.18
N ASP A 278 -8.52 22.84 2.50
CA ASP A 278 -9.88 23.39 2.49
C ASP A 278 -10.57 23.23 1.13
N ALA A 279 -9.82 23.31 0.04
CA ALA A 279 -10.35 23.15 -1.32
C ALA A 279 -10.58 21.69 -1.72
N LEU A 280 -9.84 20.74 -1.15
CA LEU A 280 -9.81 19.33 -1.54
C LEU A 280 -10.02 18.38 -0.34
N LYS A 281 -10.96 18.72 0.54
CA LYS A 281 -11.39 17.83 1.62
C LYS A 281 -12.05 16.57 1.06
N ASN A 282 -11.73 15.40 1.62
CA ASN A 282 -12.20 14.09 1.15
C ASN A 282 -11.91 13.83 -0.33
N SER A 283 -10.78 14.28 -0.83
CA SER A 283 -10.37 14.11 -2.22
C SER A 283 -9.22 13.11 -2.35
N ASP A 284 -9.40 12.11 -3.19
CA ASP A 284 -8.34 11.14 -3.53
C ASP A 284 -7.22 11.76 -4.39
N VAL A 285 -7.40 13.00 -4.87
CA VAL A 285 -6.39 13.69 -5.70
C VAL A 285 -5.11 13.92 -4.91
N ILE A 286 -5.24 14.35 -3.65
CA ILE A 286 -4.10 14.61 -2.74
C ILE A 286 -4.10 13.72 -1.51
N GLY A 287 -5.22 13.08 -1.20
CA GLY A 287 -5.43 12.22 -0.04
C GLY A 287 -5.65 10.76 -0.41
N SER A 288 -6.21 9.98 0.54
CA SER A 288 -6.51 8.57 0.37
C SER A 288 -7.70 8.12 1.22
N GLN A 289 -8.47 7.16 0.71
CA GLN A 289 -9.57 6.52 1.45
C GLN A 289 -9.11 5.47 2.46
N PHE A 290 -7.82 5.23 2.62
CA PHE A 290 -7.26 4.17 3.46
C PHE A 290 -7.85 4.12 4.88
N CYS A 291 -7.91 5.28 5.57
CA CYS A 291 -8.49 5.36 6.90
C CYS A 291 -10.02 5.26 6.87
N GLN A 292 -10.69 5.83 5.85
CA GLN A 292 -12.13 5.77 5.73
C GLN A 292 -12.64 4.34 5.55
N VAL A 293 -11.98 3.53 4.75
CA VAL A 293 -12.40 2.16 4.50
C VAL A 293 -12.33 1.32 5.77
N GLN A 294 -11.29 1.51 6.60
CA GLN A 294 -11.03 0.76 7.83
C GLN A 294 -11.60 1.40 9.09
N GLY A 295 -11.94 2.69 9.01
CA GLY A 295 -12.41 3.47 10.15
C GLY A 295 -13.67 2.87 10.79
N VAL A 296 -13.82 3.09 12.09
CA VAL A 296 -14.96 2.58 12.85
C VAL A 296 -16.28 3.01 12.19
N ARG A 297 -17.16 2.05 11.97
CA ARG A 297 -18.53 2.30 11.54
C ARG A 297 -19.41 2.47 12.75
N GLY A 298 -19.76 3.70 13.06
CA GLY A 298 -20.52 4.05 14.28
C GLY A 298 -21.26 5.36 14.12
N ALA A 299 -21.49 6.05 15.23
CA ALA A 299 -22.18 7.33 15.28
C ALA A 299 -21.44 8.33 16.16
N GLY A 300 -21.64 9.62 15.94
CA GLY A 300 -20.98 10.70 16.68
C GLY A 300 -19.46 10.69 16.48
N ASP A 301 -18.69 10.66 17.56
CA ASP A 301 -17.22 10.62 17.52
C ASP A 301 -16.67 9.37 16.80
N TRP A 302 -17.48 8.34 16.66
CA TRP A 302 -17.15 7.06 16.05
C TRP A 302 -17.72 6.88 14.64
N ASP A 303 -18.27 7.89 14.02
CA ASP A 303 -18.60 7.90 12.58
C ASP A 303 -17.32 8.18 11.77
N LEU A 304 -16.41 7.19 11.70
CA LEU A 304 -15.07 7.36 11.15
C LEU A 304 -14.90 6.70 9.77
N GLY A 305 -15.75 5.74 9.44
CA GLY A 305 -15.60 5.04 8.18
C GLY A 305 -16.58 3.90 7.97
N TRP A 306 -16.13 2.92 7.21
CA TRP A 306 -16.98 1.83 6.72
C TRP A 306 -16.81 0.53 7.51
N GLY A 307 -15.80 0.41 8.35
CA GLY A 307 -15.57 -0.73 9.22
C GLY A 307 -15.04 -1.99 8.52
N TRP A 308 -14.39 -1.85 7.38
CA TRP A 308 -13.77 -2.98 6.68
C TRP A 308 -12.41 -3.34 7.30
N HIS A 309 -11.95 -4.58 7.06
CA HIS A 309 -10.66 -5.07 7.52
C HIS A 309 -10.54 -4.99 9.05
N MET A 310 -11.27 -5.83 9.74
CA MET A 310 -11.24 -5.91 11.20
C MET A 310 -10.30 -7.02 11.67
N GLY A 311 -9.73 -6.84 12.86
CA GLY A 311 -8.94 -7.86 13.52
C GLY A 311 -9.82 -8.91 14.22
N THR A 312 -9.42 -10.17 14.12
CA THR A 312 -10.06 -11.29 14.82
C THR A 312 -9.61 -11.37 16.29
N THR A 313 -10.26 -12.24 17.07
CA THR A 313 -9.80 -12.53 18.44
C THR A 313 -8.40 -13.16 18.46
N LEU A 314 -8.00 -13.84 17.39
CA LEU A 314 -6.72 -14.54 17.30
C LEU A 314 -5.54 -13.56 17.25
N VAL A 315 -5.65 -12.46 16.53
CA VAL A 315 -4.59 -11.42 16.54
C VAL A 315 -4.44 -10.79 17.93
N GLY A 316 -5.56 -10.55 18.63
CA GLY A 316 -5.50 -10.01 19.99
C GLY A 316 -4.89 -10.97 21.02
N GLN A 317 -5.01 -12.28 20.79
CA GLN A 317 -4.41 -13.33 21.62
C GLN A 317 -2.94 -13.60 21.29
N ALA A 318 -2.47 -13.17 20.13
CA ALA A 318 -1.07 -13.35 19.73
C ALA A 318 -0.10 -12.49 20.56
N PHE A 319 -0.54 -11.36 21.08
CA PHE A 319 0.31 -10.48 21.88
C PHE A 319 0.62 -11.08 23.25
N GLU A 320 1.88 -11.03 23.66
CA GLU A 320 2.31 -11.42 24.98
C GLU A 320 1.68 -10.53 26.08
N PRO A 321 1.53 -11.02 27.31
CA PRO A 321 1.02 -10.20 28.40
C PRO A 321 1.81 -8.91 28.59
N GLY A 322 1.13 -7.77 28.52
CA GLY A 322 1.73 -6.44 28.66
C GLY A 322 2.44 -5.89 27.43
N ASP A 323 2.38 -6.58 26.27
CA ASP A 323 2.95 -6.07 25.03
C ASP A 323 2.22 -4.78 24.59
N PRO A 324 2.89 -3.61 24.55
CA PRO A 324 2.26 -2.34 24.24
C PRO A 324 1.81 -2.25 22.76
N ARG A 325 2.31 -3.11 21.90
CA ARG A 325 1.91 -3.16 20.49
C ARG A 325 0.46 -3.58 20.29
N LYS A 326 -0.11 -4.33 21.24
CA LYS A 326 -1.54 -4.62 21.23
C LYS A 326 -2.37 -3.35 21.21
N ASP A 327 -2.09 -2.45 22.15
CA ASP A 327 -2.81 -1.18 22.25
C ASP A 327 -2.42 -0.17 21.16
N ALA A 328 -1.24 -0.32 20.55
CA ALA A 328 -0.81 0.48 19.42
C ALA A 328 -1.46 0.04 18.09
N SER A 329 -1.79 -1.25 17.94
CA SER A 329 -2.27 -1.83 16.69
C SER A 329 -3.77 -2.07 16.66
N LEU A 330 -4.39 -2.34 17.81
CA LEU A 330 -5.77 -2.77 17.93
C LEU A 330 -6.61 -1.73 18.66
N LEU A 331 -7.75 -1.39 18.07
CA LEU A 331 -8.78 -0.58 18.70
C LEU A 331 -9.94 -1.51 19.04
N TYR A 332 -10.32 -1.61 20.31
CA TYR A 332 -11.28 -2.58 20.76
C TYR A 332 -12.36 -1.99 21.65
N PHE A 333 -13.56 -2.58 21.54
CA PHE A 333 -14.78 -2.16 22.18
C PHE A 333 -15.44 -3.35 22.86
N ARG A 334 -16.53 -3.08 23.57
CA ARG A 334 -17.40 -4.12 24.11
C ARG A 334 -17.93 -5.00 22.98
N ARG A 335 -17.93 -6.31 23.21
CA ARG A 335 -18.46 -7.28 22.24
C ARG A 335 -19.97 -7.32 22.17
N SER A 336 -20.66 -6.87 23.23
CA SER A 336 -22.12 -6.80 23.32
C SER A 336 -22.52 -5.48 23.96
N ILE A 337 -23.67 -4.95 23.55
CA ILE A 337 -24.26 -3.75 24.18
C ILE A 337 -24.60 -3.98 25.64
N SER A 338 -24.82 -5.24 26.05
CA SER A 338 -25.12 -5.64 27.43
C SER A 338 -23.85 -5.76 28.30
N ASP A 339 -22.66 -5.83 27.70
CA ASP A 339 -21.41 -5.91 28.45
C ASP A 339 -21.13 -4.58 29.16
N PRO A 340 -20.67 -4.60 30.43
CA PRO A 340 -20.25 -3.39 31.09
C PRO A 340 -19.07 -2.75 30.38
N ILE A 341 -19.02 -1.42 30.35
CA ILE A 341 -17.85 -0.70 29.84
C ILE A 341 -16.81 -0.70 30.93
N THR A 342 -15.67 -1.34 30.65
CA THR A 342 -14.51 -1.36 31.55
C THR A 342 -13.27 -0.88 30.80
N PRO A 343 -12.21 -0.44 31.53
CA PRO A 343 -10.94 -0.10 30.86
C PRO A 343 -10.34 -1.26 30.06
N GLU A 344 -10.60 -2.50 30.47
CA GLU A 344 -10.06 -3.70 29.85
C GLU A 344 -10.74 -4.08 28.54
N ASN A 345 -11.95 -3.55 28.28
CA ASN A 345 -12.69 -3.87 27.07
C ASN A 345 -12.99 -2.65 26.18
N THR A 346 -12.40 -1.49 26.49
CA THR A 346 -12.55 -0.29 25.67
C THR A 346 -11.24 0.52 25.66
N ASN A 347 -10.54 0.47 24.55
CA ASN A 347 -9.39 1.32 24.29
C ASN A 347 -9.87 2.67 23.76
N LYS A 348 -9.56 3.75 24.47
CA LYS A 348 -9.94 5.15 24.16
C LYS A 348 -8.69 5.97 23.89
N PRO A 349 -8.09 5.92 22.68
CA PRO A 349 -6.79 6.50 22.42
C PRO A 349 -6.67 7.99 22.71
N TYR A 350 -7.78 8.73 22.55
CA TYR A 350 -7.84 10.19 22.74
C TYR A 350 -8.92 10.61 23.74
N GLY A 351 -9.44 9.67 24.53
CA GLY A 351 -10.44 9.95 25.55
C GLY A 351 -11.90 10.04 25.06
N GLU A 352 -12.20 9.45 23.91
CA GLU A 352 -13.55 9.41 23.34
C GLU A 352 -14.53 8.72 24.26
N SER A 353 -15.80 9.08 24.09
CA SER A 353 -16.90 8.39 24.76
C SER A 353 -16.98 6.92 24.32
N PRO A 354 -17.34 5.98 25.22
CA PRO A 354 -17.55 4.60 24.84
C PRO A 354 -18.56 4.45 23.72
N VAL A 355 -18.27 3.58 22.76
CA VAL A 355 -19.21 3.25 21.68
C VAL A 355 -20.04 2.04 22.09
N SER A 356 -21.31 2.01 21.67
CA SER A 356 -22.25 0.93 21.95
C SER A 356 -22.38 -0.07 20.80
N THR A 357 -21.61 0.08 19.72
CA THR A 357 -21.68 -0.79 18.55
C THR A 357 -20.68 -1.95 18.69
N ALA A 358 -21.19 -3.16 18.66
CA ALA A 358 -20.39 -4.38 18.64
C ALA A 358 -20.27 -4.87 17.19
N MET A 359 -19.23 -4.43 16.49
CA MET A 359 -18.84 -4.99 15.21
C MET A 359 -17.48 -5.64 15.43
N GLY A 360 -17.35 -6.96 15.16
CA GLY A 360 -16.09 -7.69 15.26
C GLY A 360 -15.35 -7.58 16.62
N ALA A 361 -14.12 -8.10 16.68
CA ALA A 361 -13.32 -8.07 17.90
C ALA A 361 -12.49 -6.80 18.03
N TYR A 362 -11.86 -6.39 16.94
CA TYR A 362 -10.92 -5.26 16.90
C TYR A 362 -11.03 -4.48 15.59
N PHE A 363 -10.94 -3.15 15.69
CA PHE A 363 -10.66 -2.31 14.52
C PHE A 363 -9.16 -2.07 14.37
N ASN A 364 -8.72 -1.80 13.15
CA ASN A 364 -7.33 -1.48 12.87
C ASN A 364 -6.96 -0.09 13.39
N LYS A 365 -6.25 -0.03 14.52
CA LYS A 365 -5.82 1.24 15.10
C LYS A 365 -4.69 1.92 14.31
N LYS A 366 -3.97 1.17 13.47
CA LYS A 366 -2.97 1.73 12.54
C LYS A 366 -3.61 2.63 11.46
N ALA A 367 -4.93 2.58 11.30
CA ALA A 367 -5.73 3.47 10.46
C ALA A 367 -6.62 4.44 11.27
N TYR A 368 -6.39 4.58 12.57
CA TYR A 368 -7.18 5.43 13.46
C TYR A 368 -6.65 6.87 13.46
N THR A 369 -7.56 7.84 13.54
CA THR A 369 -7.22 9.26 13.38
C THR A 369 -7.49 10.08 14.63
N ASP A 370 -6.71 11.15 14.83
CA ASP A 370 -6.89 12.10 15.93
C ASP A 370 -8.20 12.90 15.78
N PRO A 371 -9.09 12.91 16.80
CA PRO A 371 -10.32 13.69 16.79
C PRO A 371 -10.13 15.21 16.59
N ALA A 372 -9.02 15.76 17.01
CA ALA A 372 -8.71 17.18 16.79
C ALA A 372 -8.54 17.48 15.31
N LEU A 373 -7.74 16.65 14.61
CA LEU A 373 -7.53 16.77 13.17
C LEU A 373 -8.80 16.45 12.36
N ARG A 374 -9.63 15.54 12.86
CA ARG A 374 -10.94 15.25 12.25
C ARG A 374 -11.89 16.46 12.21
N LYS A 375 -11.78 17.37 13.18
CA LYS A 375 -12.54 18.62 13.18
C LYS A 375 -12.02 19.63 12.18
N GLU A 376 -10.71 19.66 12.00
CA GLU A 376 -10.05 20.58 11.10
C GLU A 376 -10.18 20.14 9.62
N TYR A 377 -9.88 18.89 9.33
CA TYR A 377 -9.86 18.36 7.97
C TYR A 377 -11.17 17.65 7.64
N THR A 378 -11.33 16.44 8.12
CA THR A 378 -12.55 15.62 7.98
C THR A 378 -12.50 14.44 8.94
N ASN A 379 -13.63 13.84 9.29
CA ASN A 379 -13.64 12.62 10.10
C ASN A 379 -13.22 11.36 9.35
N LYS A 380 -12.90 11.43 8.06
CA LYS A 380 -12.58 10.28 7.20
C LYS A 380 -11.07 9.97 7.08
N GLY A 381 -10.18 10.84 7.54
CA GLY A 381 -8.74 10.58 7.61
C GLY A 381 -8.00 10.55 6.26
N PHE A 382 -8.46 11.31 5.28
CA PHE A 382 -7.86 11.35 3.94
C PHE A 382 -6.41 11.88 3.92
N TRP A 383 -5.99 12.59 4.95
CA TRP A 383 -4.66 13.18 5.09
C TRP A 383 -3.60 12.21 5.61
N VAL A 384 -3.99 11.03 6.08
CA VAL A 384 -3.07 10.10 6.74
C VAL A 384 -2.23 9.37 5.69
N ASN A 385 -0.91 9.43 5.82
CA ASN A 385 0.02 8.71 4.96
C ASN A 385 -0.17 7.19 5.03
N ILE A 386 0.06 6.49 3.93
CA ILE A 386 0.01 5.02 3.87
C ILE A 386 1.43 4.47 3.98
N ARG A 387 1.74 3.76 5.07
CA ARG A 387 3.04 3.11 5.30
C ARG A 387 3.10 1.81 4.50
N LEU A 388 3.98 1.74 3.50
CA LEU A 388 4.14 0.56 2.64
C LEU A 388 5.34 -0.29 3.02
N ILE A 389 6.43 0.33 3.47
CA ILE A 389 7.63 -0.36 3.92
C ILE A 389 8.11 0.31 5.21
N ARG A 390 8.17 -0.46 6.28
CA ARG A 390 8.68 -0.01 7.58
C ARG A 390 10.03 -0.65 7.89
N TYR A 391 10.87 0.08 8.59
CA TYR A 391 12.19 -0.40 8.98
C TYR A 391 12.13 -1.62 9.92
N SER A 392 11.12 -1.73 10.79
CA SER A 392 10.92 -2.93 11.61
C SER A 392 10.73 -4.20 10.79
N ASP A 393 10.03 -4.14 9.64
CA ASP A 393 9.91 -5.28 8.72
C ASP A 393 11.28 -5.65 8.11
N VAL A 394 12.08 -4.63 7.72
CA VAL A 394 13.44 -4.87 7.18
C VAL A 394 14.33 -5.54 8.22
N VAL A 395 14.28 -5.09 9.47
CA VAL A 395 15.03 -5.68 10.58
C VAL A 395 14.58 -7.13 10.83
N LEU A 396 13.28 -7.42 10.76
CA LEU A 396 12.76 -8.79 10.92
C LEU A 396 13.10 -9.68 9.71
N MET A 397 13.18 -9.12 8.49
CA MET A 397 13.74 -9.84 7.35
C MET A 397 15.22 -10.20 7.58
N ALA A 398 16.03 -9.28 8.11
CA ALA A 398 17.42 -9.55 8.45
C ALA A 398 17.54 -10.64 9.54
N ALA A 399 16.68 -10.61 10.56
CA ALA A 399 16.64 -11.63 11.61
C ALA A 399 16.30 -13.02 11.03
N GLU A 400 15.27 -13.11 10.20
CA GLU A 400 14.85 -14.38 9.58
C GLU A 400 15.96 -14.93 8.65
N ALA A 401 16.51 -14.10 7.77
CA ALA A 401 17.58 -14.52 6.88
C ALA A 401 18.83 -14.98 7.64
N ALA A 402 19.24 -14.26 8.67
CA ALA A 402 20.38 -14.65 9.51
C ALA A 402 20.14 -16.01 10.21
N ASN A 403 18.91 -16.24 10.71
CA ASN A 403 18.55 -17.53 11.30
C ASN A 403 18.61 -18.68 10.27
N GLU A 404 18.03 -18.47 9.09
CA GLU A 404 18.00 -19.51 8.04
C GLU A 404 19.42 -19.80 7.47
N LYS A 405 20.31 -18.81 7.50
CA LYS A 405 21.75 -18.96 7.20
C LYS A 405 22.56 -19.55 8.36
N ASN A 406 21.93 -19.91 9.47
CA ASN A 406 22.58 -20.44 10.68
C ASN A 406 23.61 -19.46 11.29
N ILE A 407 23.22 -18.19 11.40
CA ILE A 407 23.96 -17.09 12.07
C ILE A 407 23.15 -16.63 13.29
N PRO A 408 22.96 -17.48 14.32
CA PRO A 408 22.00 -17.21 15.38
C PRO A 408 22.32 -15.95 16.21
N GLY A 409 23.59 -15.58 16.34
CA GLY A 409 23.97 -14.37 17.07
C GLY A 409 23.42 -13.11 16.43
N GLU A 410 23.54 -12.94 15.12
CA GLU A 410 22.98 -11.79 14.40
C GLU A 410 21.44 -11.86 14.37
N ALA A 411 20.87 -13.05 14.20
CA ALA A 411 19.42 -13.23 14.22
C ALA A 411 18.79 -12.76 15.54
N VAL A 412 19.40 -13.13 16.68
CA VAL A 412 19.00 -12.67 18.02
C VAL A 412 19.14 -11.15 18.16
N ASP A 413 20.24 -10.59 17.65
CA ASP A 413 20.47 -9.15 17.77
C ASP A 413 19.46 -8.34 16.94
N TYR A 414 19.14 -8.75 15.70
CA TYR A 414 18.11 -8.11 14.88
C TYR A 414 16.71 -8.28 15.51
N LEU A 415 16.36 -9.47 15.98
CA LEU A 415 15.11 -9.72 16.68
C LEU A 415 14.97 -8.82 17.91
N GLU A 416 16.04 -8.68 18.70
CA GLU A 416 16.05 -7.84 19.89
C GLU A 416 15.89 -6.35 19.57
N MET A 417 16.35 -5.86 18.43
CA MET A 417 16.13 -4.46 18.05
C MET A 417 14.63 -4.11 18.05
N VAL A 418 13.80 -4.96 17.47
CA VAL A 418 12.34 -4.75 17.40
C VAL A 418 11.70 -4.97 18.76
N ARG A 419 12.06 -6.07 19.42
CA ARG A 419 11.52 -6.45 20.73
C ARG A 419 11.87 -5.45 21.83
N ALA A 420 13.10 -4.95 21.85
CA ALA A 420 13.54 -3.92 22.79
C ALA A 420 12.81 -2.58 22.60
N ARG A 421 12.56 -2.15 21.35
CA ARG A 421 11.75 -0.98 21.06
C ARG A 421 10.35 -1.12 21.66
N ALA A 422 9.69 -2.27 21.46
CA ALA A 422 8.37 -2.54 22.02
C ALA A 422 8.38 -2.59 23.56
N ARG A 423 9.40 -3.20 24.17
CA ARG A 423 9.60 -3.28 25.62
C ARG A 423 9.82 -1.90 26.25
N GLY A 424 10.51 -1.01 25.55
CA GLY A 424 10.92 0.28 26.08
C GLY A 424 11.71 0.12 27.40
N THR A 425 11.34 0.86 28.44
CA THR A 425 11.98 0.82 29.76
C THR A 425 11.41 -0.23 30.71
N ASN A 426 10.34 -0.93 30.33
CA ASN A 426 9.67 -1.93 31.18
C ASN A 426 10.31 -3.31 31.03
N THR A 427 11.30 -3.62 31.83
CA THR A 427 12.03 -4.90 31.78
C THR A 427 11.22 -6.12 32.22
N ASN A 428 9.99 -5.94 32.73
CA ASN A 428 9.12 -7.05 33.17
C ASN A 428 8.31 -7.68 32.05
N ILE A 429 8.33 -7.11 30.84
CA ILE A 429 7.62 -7.59 29.67
C ILE A 429 8.60 -7.94 28.56
N LEU A 430 8.17 -8.76 27.61
CA LEU A 430 8.91 -9.08 26.39
C LEU A 430 10.40 -9.41 26.67
N PRO A 431 10.71 -10.45 27.46
CA PRO A 431 12.10 -10.79 27.81
C PRO A 431 12.94 -11.00 26.54
N LYS A 432 14.23 -10.68 26.61
CA LYS A 432 15.17 -10.92 25.51
C LYS A 432 15.18 -12.42 25.17
N ILE A 433 15.08 -12.75 23.89
CA ILE A 433 15.27 -14.11 23.38
C ILE A 433 16.78 -14.41 23.38
N THR A 434 17.16 -15.56 23.94
CA THR A 434 18.56 -15.93 24.14
C THR A 434 18.93 -17.30 23.55
N THR A 435 17.96 -17.99 22.94
CA THR A 435 18.22 -19.28 22.29
C THR A 435 19.11 -19.12 21.06
N ASN A 436 19.97 -20.13 20.82
CA ASN A 436 20.72 -20.26 19.59
C ASN A 436 20.23 -21.47 18.75
N ASP A 437 19.17 -22.15 19.19
CA ASP A 437 18.52 -23.19 18.42
C ASP A 437 17.76 -22.58 17.24
N GLN A 438 18.07 -23.02 16.04
CA GLN A 438 17.50 -22.45 14.81
C GLN A 438 15.97 -22.60 14.75
N GLY A 439 15.43 -23.72 15.26
CA GLY A 439 13.99 -23.98 15.25
C GLY A 439 13.25 -23.07 16.23
N GLU A 440 13.73 -22.98 17.47
CA GLU A 440 13.17 -22.09 18.49
C GLU A 440 13.25 -20.62 18.07
N LEU A 441 14.38 -20.23 17.49
CA LEU A 441 14.58 -18.86 17.01
C LEU A 441 13.69 -18.54 15.80
N ARG A 442 13.47 -19.50 14.90
CA ARG A 442 12.51 -19.38 13.80
C ARG A 442 11.11 -19.08 14.31
N GLU A 443 10.65 -19.83 15.30
CA GLU A 443 9.32 -19.59 15.88
C GLU A 443 9.23 -18.24 16.61
N ALA A 444 10.29 -17.83 17.31
CA ALA A 444 10.35 -16.52 17.94
C ALA A 444 10.29 -15.37 16.91
N ILE A 445 11.01 -15.49 15.79
CA ILE A 445 11.00 -14.49 14.70
C ILE A 445 9.62 -14.45 14.02
N ARG A 446 9.02 -15.62 13.73
CA ARG A 446 7.67 -15.71 13.16
C ARG A 446 6.61 -15.07 14.06
N HIS A 447 6.72 -15.31 15.37
CA HIS A 447 5.85 -14.68 16.36
C HIS A 447 6.05 -13.15 16.38
N GLU A 448 7.29 -12.69 16.43
CA GLU A 448 7.59 -11.25 16.45
C GLU A 448 7.08 -10.56 15.18
N ARG A 449 7.24 -11.17 13.99
CA ARG A 449 6.66 -10.65 12.75
C ARG A 449 5.13 -10.53 12.84
N ARG A 450 4.46 -11.54 13.38
CA ARG A 450 2.99 -11.52 13.53
C ARG A 450 2.51 -10.36 14.39
N VAL A 451 3.13 -10.13 15.56
CA VAL A 451 2.68 -9.08 16.48
C VAL A 451 3.15 -7.69 16.06
N GLU A 452 4.32 -7.56 15.48
CA GLU A 452 4.84 -6.28 14.98
C GLU A 452 4.05 -5.79 13.74
N LEU A 453 3.78 -6.68 12.80
CA LEU A 453 3.10 -6.38 11.53
C LEU A 453 1.60 -6.69 11.58
N GLY A 454 1.01 -6.91 12.74
CA GLY A 454 -0.41 -7.20 12.91
C GLY A 454 -1.30 -6.21 12.19
N LEU A 455 -2.25 -6.70 11.40
CA LEU A 455 -3.15 -5.95 10.53
C LEU A 455 -2.45 -5.13 9.40
N GLU A 456 -1.21 -5.48 9.05
CA GLU A 456 -0.51 -5.03 7.84
C GLU A 456 -0.53 -6.14 6.76
N PRO A 457 -0.19 -5.86 5.49
CA PRO A 457 -0.65 -6.67 4.34
C PRO A 457 0.10 -7.99 4.06
N ASP A 458 0.94 -8.53 4.95
CA ASP A 458 1.82 -9.65 4.57
C ASP A 458 1.52 -10.98 5.29
N ARG A 459 0.64 -11.02 6.31
CA ARG A 459 0.41 -12.22 7.13
C ARG A 459 0.03 -13.46 6.34
N PHE A 460 -0.89 -13.35 5.38
CA PHE A 460 -1.28 -14.48 4.54
C PHE A 460 -0.11 -15.06 3.75
N TYR A 461 0.72 -14.19 3.19
CA TYR A 461 1.90 -14.62 2.42
C TYR A 461 2.98 -15.25 3.31
N ASP A 462 3.12 -14.80 4.56
CA ASP A 462 3.96 -15.46 5.55
C ASP A 462 3.50 -16.89 5.82
N LEU A 463 2.19 -17.11 6.01
CA LEU A 463 1.63 -18.46 6.20
C LEU A 463 1.90 -19.39 5.00
N VAL A 464 1.73 -18.85 3.78
CA VAL A 464 1.95 -19.61 2.54
C VAL A 464 3.41 -19.98 2.36
N ARG A 465 4.34 -19.00 2.47
CA ARG A 465 5.78 -19.26 2.28
C ARG A 465 6.41 -20.14 3.37
N TRP A 466 5.83 -20.13 4.58
CA TRP A 466 6.23 -21.04 5.67
C TRP A 466 5.61 -22.43 5.54
N GLY A 467 4.69 -22.66 4.61
CA GLY A 467 4.03 -23.94 4.38
C GLY A 467 3.02 -24.33 5.45
N ILE A 468 2.51 -23.39 6.24
CA ILE A 468 1.60 -23.62 7.36
C ILE A 468 0.19 -23.05 7.14
N ALA A 469 -0.11 -22.52 5.95
CA ALA A 469 -1.37 -21.84 5.68
C ALA A 469 -2.59 -22.75 5.92
N SER A 470 -2.58 -23.98 5.43
CA SER A 470 -3.70 -24.92 5.60
C SER A 470 -3.97 -25.22 7.07
N GLU A 471 -2.93 -25.52 7.84
CA GLU A 471 -3.05 -25.84 9.27
C GLU A 471 -3.63 -24.66 10.05
N VAL A 472 -3.01 -23.47 9.89
CA VAL A 472 -3.38 -22.26 10.65
C VAL A 472 -4.78 -21.78 10.29
N LEU A 473 -5.11 -21.72 8.99
CA LEU A 473 -6.40 -21.22 8.53
C LEU A 473 -7.56 -22.17 8.90
N HIS A 474 -7.37 -23.48 8.79
CA HIS A 474 -8.38 -24.43 9.23
C HIS A 474 -8.60 -24.38 10.74
N ALA A 475 -7.52 -24.27 11.54
CA ALA A 475 -7.63 -24.07 12.98
C ALA A 475 -8.35 -22.77 13.36
N ALA A 476 -8.26 -21.74 12.52
CA ALA A 476 -8.98 -20.48 12.68
C ALA A 476 -10.44 -20.52 12.19
N GLY A 477 -10.90 -21.66 11.69
CA GLY A 477 -12.28 -21.83 11.19
C GLY A 477 -12.47 -21.52 9.70
N LYS A 478 -11.42 -21.12 8.98
CA LYS A 478 -11.46 -20.87 7.52
C LYS A 478 -11.31 -22.20 6.75
N VAL A 479 -12.27 -23.10 6.95
CA VAL A 479 -12.23 -24.52 6.53
C VAL A 479 -12.26 -24.75 5.03
N ASN A 480 -12.64 -23.74 4.24
CA ASN A 480 -12.67 -23.85 2.78
C ASN A 480 -11.33 -23.54 2.11
N TYR A 481 -10.32 -23.14 2.86
CA TYR A 481 -8.98 -22.96 2.30
C TYR A 481 -8.47 -24.27 1.71
N GLN A 482 -7.92 -24.20 0.52
CA GLN A 482 -7.24 -25.29 -0.20
C GLN A 482 -5.89 -24.77 -0.71
N ASP A 483 -4.96 -25.66 -1.01
CA ASP A 483 -3.62 -25.27 -1.47
C ASP A 483 -3.64 -24.40 -2.75
N LYS A 484 -4.62 -24.60 -3.63
CA LYS A 484 -4.81 -23.71 -4.78
C LYS A 484 -5.05 -22.25 -4.40
N ASN A 485 -5.61 -22.00 -3.22
CA ASN A 485 -5.91 -20.66 -2.74
C ASN A 485 -4.65 -19.88 -2.29
N ALA A 486 -3.48 -20.52 -2.28
CA ALA A 486 -2.21 -19.77 -2.19
C ALA A 486 -2.08 -18.75 -3.32
N LEU A 487 -2.60 -19.10 -4.50
CA LEU A 487 -2.77 -18.19 -5.62
C LEU A 487 -4.25 -17.86 -5.85
N LEU A 488 -4.51 -16.80 -6.59
CA LEU A 488 -5.85 -16.37 -6.98
C LEU A 488 -6.20 -16.84 -8.39
N PRO A 489 -7.50 -17.00 -8.71
CA PRO A 489 -7.90 -17.17 -10.09
C PRO A 489 -7.64 -15.89 -10.90
N LEU A 490 -7.22 -16.03 -12.14
CA LEU A 490 -7.18 -14.90 -13.06
C LEU A 490 -8.59 -14.31 -13.21
N PRO A 491 -8.73 -12.98 -13.28
CA PRO A 491 -10.03 -12.36 -13.47
C PRO A 491 -10.68 -12.84 -14.78
N GLN A 492 -11.91 -13.33 -14.71
CA GLN A 492 -12.62 -13.87 -15.88
C GLN A 492 -12.72 -12.85 -17.02
N SER A 493 -12.93 -11.57 -16.66
CA SER A 493 -12.98 -10.48 -17.63
C SER A 493 -11.69 -10.34 -18.45
N GLU A 494 -10.53 -10.64 -17.87
CA GLU A 494 -9.25 -10.57 -18.59
C GLU A 494 -9.01 -11.78 -19.47
N ILE A 495 -9.45 -12.97 -19.02
CA ILE A 495 -9.45 -14.17 -19.86
C ILE A 495 -10.33 -13.95 -21.11
N ASP A 496 -11.54 -13.43 -20.92
CA ASP A 496 -12.48 -13.17 -22.01
C ASP A 496 -11.91 -12.14 -23.02
N LYS A 497 -11.34 -11.05 -22.53
CA LYS A 497 -10.68 -10.03 -23.37
C LYS A 497 -9.49 -10.59 -24.16
N SER A 498 -8.77 -11.53 -23.59
CA SER A 498 -7.58 -12.12 -24.22
C SER A 498 -7.89 -13.01 -25.43
N LYS A 499 -9.16 -13.38 -25.63
CA LYS A 499 -9.59 -14.28 -26.73
C LYS A 499 -8.85 -15.61 -26.77
N GLY A 500 -8.57 -16.18 -25.58
CA GLY A 500 -7.92 -17.48 -25.41
C GLY A 500 -6.41 -17.45 -25.29
N VAL A 501 -5.79 -16.28 -25.21
CA VAL A 501 -4.36 -16.14 -24.92
C VAL A 501 -4.06 -16.41 -23.44
N LEU A 502 -4.92 -15.91 -22.53
CA LEU A 502 -4.81 -16.16 -21.10
C LEU A 502 -5.54 -17.45 -20.73
N VAL A 503 -4.85 -18.32 -20.03
CA VAL A 503 -5.39 -19.58 -19.50
C VAL A 503 -5.44 -19.46 -17.98
N GLN A 504 -6.54 -19.92 -17.38
CA GLN A 504 -6.79 -19.87 -15.95
C GLN A 504 -5.69 -20.60 -15.14
N ASN A 505 -5.51 -20.21 -13.88
CA ASN A 505 -4.67 -20.96 -12.97
C ASN A 505 -5.23 -22.35 -12.68
N PRO A 506 -4.37 -23.35 -12.39
CA PRO A 506 -4.83 -24.71 -12.10
C PRO A 506 -5.89 -24.74 -11.00
N ASP A 507 -6.84 -25.65 -11.13
CA ASP A 507 -7.92 -25.93 -10.17
C ASP A 507 -8.98 -24.83 -9.98
N TYR A 508 -8.96 -23.80 -10.88
CA TYR A 508 -9.97 -22.73 -10.93
C TYR A 508 -10.83 -22.80 -12.17
#